data_7a3856cb74c3f2e8e926fa05490817ab
#
_entry.id   7a3856cb74c3f2e8e926fa05490817ab
#
_cell.length_a   1.000
_cell.length_b   1.000
_cell.length_c   1.000
_cell.angle_alpha   90.00
_cell.angle_beta   90.00
_cell.angle_gamma   90.00
#
_symmetry.space_group_name_H-M   'P 1'
#
loop_
_entity.id
_entity.type
_entity.pdbx_description
1 polymer ?
#
loop_
_entity_poly.entity_id
_entity_poly.type
_entity_poly.pdbx_seq_one_letter_code
_entity_poly.pdbx_strand_id
1 'polypeptide(L)'
;MSRLRLLIILFFISGFAVAQESVSHLPALDEASRVFEEGKDYFSYQEPITLPPRKDHRIPIQFFFDYDCRVCSSAQDILELYSQINRDRVVLTEYPVATAKTRFSATVFYSLQALNADNLSSALLFETAEKSQYTKLSQMDNLLTWLGRQGIERNRFLQTYTSEQIKQQVDEAVRLTEDYGVFTFPYVIIDGKYVLTASTLYNDDYALAVLDFLINKKQ
;
A
#
# COMPACT_ATOMS: atom_id res chain seq x y z
N MET A 1 36.80 72.49 -49.27
CA MET A 1 37.54 71.35 -49.72
C MET A 1 37.68 70.45 -48.52
N SER A 2 36.75 69.49 -48.38
CA SER A 2 36.72 68.61 -47.23
C SER A 2 36.62 67.14 -47.77
N ARG A 3 37.58 66.37 -47.46
CA ARG A 3 37.68 64.95 -47.93
C ARG A 3 36.95 64.06 -46.91
N LEU A 4 35.82 63.52 -47.33
CA LEU A 4 35.05 62.52 -46.62
C LEU A 4 35.75 61.16 -46.68
N ARG A 5 36.26 60.65 -45.57
CA ARG A 5 36.82 59.29 -45.47
C ARG A 5 35.73 58.33 -45.09
N LEU A 6 35.41 57.46 -46.00
CA LEU A 6 34.47 56.34 -45.81
C LEU A 6 35.15 55.22 -45.02
N LEU A 7 34.69 54.99 -43.82
CA LEU A 7 35.14 53.90 -42.96
C LEU A 7 34.22 52.68 -43.22
N ILE A 8 34.76 51.65 -43.86
CA ILE A 8 34.09 50.39 -44.08
C ILE A 8 34.29 49.55 -42.82
N ILE A 9 33.22 49.34 -42.07
CA ILE A 9 33.19 48.40 -40.92
C ILE A 9 32.82 47.04 -41.45
N LEU A 10 33.78 46.11 -41.47
CA LEU A 10 33.53 44.70 -41.74
C LEU A 10 32.91 44.05 -40.48
N PHE A 11 31.65 43.70 -40.58
CA PHE A 11 30.98 42.82 -39.57
C PHE A 11 31.41 41.38 -39.81
N PHE A 12 32.24 40.86 -38.91
CA PHE A 12 32.46 39.39 -38.81
C PHE A 12 31.24 38.80 -38.15
N ILE A 13 30.43 38.08 -38.91
CA ILE A 13 29.34 37.23 -38.40
C ILE A 13 29.98 35.91 -37.98
N SER A 14 30.30 35.78 -36.68
CA SER A 14 30.69 34.52 -36.07
C SER A 14 29.46 33.62 -35.99
N GLY A 15 29.34 32.64 -36.88
CA GLY A 15 28.32 31.61 -36.81
C GLY A 15 28.51 30.77 -35.55
N PHE A 16 27.62 30.93 -34.56
CA PHE A 16 27.48 29.96 -33.51
C PHE A 16 26.79 28.72 -34.06
N ALA A 17 27.55 27.65 -34.25
CA ALA A 17 26.99 26.31 -34.47
C ALA A 17 26.37 25.85 -33.17
N VAL A 18 25.05 25.91 -33.07
CA VAL A 18 24.29 25.24 -31.99
C VAL A 18 24.41 23.75 -32.28
N ALA A 19 25.22 23.05 -31.49
CA ALA A 19 25.21 21.61 -31.47
C ALA A 19 23.85 21.16 -30.91
N GLN A 20 23.00 20.65 -31.76
CA GLN A 20 21.76 19.98 -31.41
C GLN A 20 22.16 18.64 -30.80
N GLU A 21 22.25 18.63 -29.44
CA GLU A 21 22.29 17.37 -28.70
C GLU A 21 21.02 16.60 -29.05
N SER A 22 21.21 15.54 -29.83
CA SER A 22 20.19 14.52 -30.01
C SER A 22 19.91 13.91 -28.63
N VAL A 23 18.79 14.33 -28.01
CA VAL A 23 18.21 13.62 -26.90
C VAL A 23 17.99 12.19 -27.40
N SER A 24 18.89 11.30 -27.00
CA SER A 24 18.72 9.87 -27.20
C SER A 24 17.39 9.50 -26.57
N HIS A 25 16.42 9.17 -27.41
CA HIS A 25 15.19 8.51 -27.00
C HIS A 25 15.61 7.28 -26.20
N LEU A 26 15.53 7.37 -24.86
CA LEU A 26 15.42 6.18 -24.05
C LEU A 26 14.22 5.41 -24.62
N PRO A 27 14.41 4.14 -25.02
CA PRO A 27 13.29 3.35 -25.47
C PRO A 27 12.28 3.39 -24.32
N ALA A 28 11.07 3.90 -24.59
CA ALA A 28 9.94 3.69 -23.72
C ALA A 28 9.87 2.17 -23.54
N LEU A 29 10.18 1.69 -22.33
CA LEU A 29 10.02 0.29 -21.98
C LEU A 29 8.55 0.00 -22.27
N ASP A 30 8.33 -0.89 -23.21
CA ASP A 30 7.00 -1.34 -23.62
C ASP A 30 6.37 -2.05 -22.42
N GLU A 31 5.69 -1.28 -21.57
CA GLU A 31 4.99 -1.80 -20.36
C GLU A 31 3.91 -2.81 -20.75
N ALA A 32 3.45 -2.78 -22.01
CA ALA A 32 2.41 -3.67 -22.51
C ALA A 32 2.88 -5.14 -22.70
N SER A 33 4.17 -5.46 -22.56
CA SER A 33 4.70 -6.79 -22.80
C SER A 33 5.26 -7.52 -21.56
N ARG A 34 5.15 -6.98 -20.37
CA ARG A 34 5.57 -7.71 -19.16
C ARG A 34 4.60 -8.84 -18.88
N VAL A 35 5.03 -10.06 -19.14
CA VAL A 35 4.32 -11.28 -18.76
C VAL A 35 4.76 -11.62 -17.34
N PHE A 36 3.81 -11.58 -16.38
CA PHE A 36 4.06 -12.01 -15.02
C PHE A 36 3.70 -13.49 -14.85
N GLU A 37 4.50 -14.21 -14.07
CA GLU A 37 4.46 -15.67 -13.91
C GLU A 37 3.83 -16.04 -12.56
N GLU A 38 2.86 -16.95 -12.60
CA GLU A 38 2.30 -17.58 -11.41
C GLU A 38 3.36 -18.41 -10.68
N GLY A 39 3.35 -18.36 -9.34
CA GLY A 39 4.33 -19.00 -8.49
C GLY A 39 5.62 -18.18 -8.27
N LYS A 40 5.77 -17.05 -8.98
CA LYS A 40 6.91 -16.15 -8.87
C LYS A 40 6.49 -14.72 -8.56
N ASP A 41 5.68 -14.13 -9.43
CA ASP A 41 5.24 -12.74 -9.35
C ASP A 41 3.92 -12.61 -8.57
N TYR A 42 3.10 -13.63 -8.63
CA TYR A 42 1.85 -13.78 -7.88
C TYR A 42 1.54 -15.26 -7.67
N PHE A 43 0.57 -15.56 -6.80
CA PHE A 43 0.01 -16.89 -6.59
C PHE A 43 -1.49 -16.86 -6.89
N SER A 44 -2.09 -18.04 -7.06
CA SER A 44 -3.54 -18.19 -7.21
C SER A 44 -4.09 -19.23 -6.25
N TYR A 45 -5.29 -18.99 -5.75
CA TYR A 45 -6.05 -20.07 -5.12
C TYR A 45 -6.45 -21.10 -6.17
N GLN A 46 -6.40 -22.38 -5.83
CA GLN A 46 -6.90 -23.46 -6.71
C GLN A 46 -8.40 -23.26 -7.01
N GLU A 47 -9.15 -22.92 -5.98
CA GLU A 47 -10.55 -22.51 -6.08
C GLU A 47 -10.66 -21.08 -5.50
N PRO A 48 -11.23 -20.13 -6.24
CA PRO A 48 -11.41 -18.78 -5.75
C PRO A 48 -12.22 -18.75 -4.45
N ILE A 49 -11.81 -17.90 -3.52
CA ILE A 49 -12.53 -17.66 -2.27
C ILE A 49 -13.87 -17.01 -2.57
N THR A 50 -14.93 -17.52 -1.97
CA THR A 50 -16.24 -16.87 -2.04
C THR A 50 -16.24 -15.61 -1.19
N LEU A 51 -16.21 -14.46 -1.83
CA LEU A 51 -16.29 -13.16 -1.16
C LEU A 51 -17.76 -12.76 -0.93
N PRO A 52 -18.01 -11.91 0.10
CA PRO A 52 -19.33 -11.36 0.32
C PRO A 52 -19.84 -10.61 -0.94
N PRO A 53 -21.12 -10.74 -1.30
CA PRO A 53 -21.67 -10.09 -2.48
C PRO A 53 -21.57 -8.56 -2.35
N ARG A 54 -21.11 -7.92 -3.43
CA ARG A 54 -20.95 -6.47 -3.50
C ARG A 54 -22.03 -5.84 -4.38
N LYS A 55 -22.41 -4.63 -4.05
CA LYS A 55 -23.36 -3.84 -4.85
C LYS A 55 -22.71 -3.13 -6.02
N ASP A 56 -21.41 -2.90 -5.94
CA ASP A 56 -20.59 -2.29 -7.00
C ASP A 56 -19.84 -3.36 -7.80
N HIS A 57 -19.39 -3.00 -8.99
CA HIS A 57 -18.64 -3.91 -9.88
C HIS A 57 -17.13 -3.77 -9.72
N ARG A 58 -16.67 -3.10 -8.65
CA ARG A 58 -15.25 -2.91 -8.40
C ARG A 58 -14.61 -4.21 -7.91
N ILE A 59 -13.40 -4.45 -8.37
CA ILE A 59 -12.61 -5.61 -7.96
C ILE A 59 -12.12 -5.39 -6.53
N PRO A 60 -12.42 -6.29 -5.59
CA PRO A 60 -11.95 -6.18 -4.21
C PRO A 60 -10.46 -6.51 -4.12
N ILE A 61 -9.73 -5.66 -3.42
CA ILE A 61 -8.37 -5.88 -2.96
C ILE A 61 -8.44 -5.95 -1.44
N GLN A 62 -8.07 -7.09 -0.86
CA GLN A 62 -8.07 -7.33 0.56
C GLN A 62 -6.63 -7.37 1.06
N PHE A 63 -6.26 -6.45 1.92
CA PHE A 63 -4.91 -6.34 2.48
C PHE A 63 -4.89 -6.85 3.91
N PHE A 64 -4.18 -7.95 4.14
CA PHE A 64 -3.96 -8.52 5.46
C PHE A 64 -2.60 -8.09 6.00
N PHE A 65 -2.58 -7.53 7.18
CA PHE A 65 -1.40 -6.98 7.83
C PHE A 65 -1.32 -7.31 9.32
N ASP A 66 -0.15 -7.15 9.92
CA ASP A 66 0.07 -7.17 11.36
C ASP A 66 0.95 -5.98 11.76
N TYR A 67 0.76 -5.43 12.95
CA TYR A 67 1.65 -4.38 13.43
C TYR A 67 3.07 -4.86 13.72
N ASP A 68 3.31 -6.18 13.83
CA ASP A 68 4.65 -6.79 13.83
C ASP A 68 5.19 -7.09 12.42
N CYS A 69 4.87 -6.23 11.47
CA CYS A 69 5.24 -6.43 10.06
C CYS A 69 6.12 -5.26 9.56
N ARG A 70 7.37 -5.52 9.29
CA ARG A 70 8.35 -4.49 8.88
C ARG A 70 8.05 -3.85 7.51
N VAL A 71 7.38 -4.56 6.64
CA VAL A 71 7.13 -4.13 5.24
C VAL A 71 5.66 -3.85 4.95
N CYS A 72 4.79 -4.01 5.94
CA CYS A 72 3.35 -3.81 5.74
C CYS A 72 2.98 -2.33 5.53
N SER A 73 3.71 -1.39 6.14
CA SER A 73 3.48 0.04 5.90
C SER A 73 3.76 0.42 4.45
N SER A 74 4.90 0.00 3.89
CA SER A 74 5.20 0.26 2.48
C SER A 74 4.20 -0.43 1.54
N ALA A 75 3.77 -1.67 1.88
CA ALA A 75 2.74 -2.36 1.12
C ALA A 75 1.39 -1.62 1.18
N GLN A 76 1.01 -1.06 2.33
CA GLN A 76 -0.18 -0.22 2.49
C GLN A 76 -0.12 1.00 1.58
N ASP A 77 0.99 1.74 1.59
CA ASP A 77 1.19 2.94 0.77
C ASP A 77 1.01 2.63 -0.74
N ILE A 78 1.59 1.52 -1.22
CA ILE A 78 1.44 1.05 -2.62
C ILE A 78 -0.03 0.75 -2.95
N LEU A 79 -0.70 0.00 -2.08
CA LEU A 79 -2.09 -0.43 -2.29
C LEU A 79 -3.07 0.75 -2.21
N GLU A 80 -2.86 1.67 -1.28
CA GLU A 80 -3.65 2.89 -1.19
C GLU A 80 -3.47 3.77 -2.43
N LEU A 81 -2.21 3.98 -2.88
CA LEU A 81 -1.93 4.72 -4.10
C LEU A 81 -2.59 4.08 -5.32
N TYR A 82 -2.45 2.76 -5.49
CA TYR A 82 -3.09 2.02 -6.57
C TYR A 82 -4.63 2.17 -6.54
N SER A 83 -5.20 2.02 -5.36
CA SER A 83 -6.65 2.15 -5.16
C SER A 83 -7.16 3.57 -5.43
N GLN A 84 -6.40 4.60 -5.08
CA GLN A 84 -6.75 6.01 -5.37
C GLN A 84 -6.73 6.31 -6.87
N ILE A 85 -5.72 5.82 -7.58
CA ILE A 85 -5.59 5.99 -9.04
C ILE A 85 -6.69 5.22 -9.78
N ASN A 86 -7.05 4.03 -9.29
CA ASN A 86 -8.01 3.11 -9.92
C ASN A 86 -9.37 3.04 -9.18
N ARG A 87 -9.79 4.09 -8.49
CA ARG A 87 -10.96 4.11 -7.59
C ARG A 87 -12.27 3.63 -8.21
N ASP A 88 -12.41 3.77 -9.53
CA ASP A 88 -13.60 3.33 -10.27
C ASP A 88 -13.57 1.84 -10.61
N ARG A 89 -12.41 1.19 -10.49
CA ARG A 89 -12.16 -0.21 -10.86
C ARG A 89 -11.94 -1.12 -9.66
N VAL A 90 -11.29 -0.62 -8.62
CA VAL A 90 -10.91 -1.43 -7.45
C VAL A 90 -11.42 -0.80 -6.16
N VAL A 91 -11.49 -1.60 -5.12
CA VAL A 91 -11.72 -1.15 -3.75
C VAL A 91 -10.79 -1.89 -2.81
N LEU A 92 -10.03 -1.13 -2.03
CA LEU A 92 -9.15 -1.66 -0.99
C LEU A 92 -9.92 -1.81 0.32
N THR A 93 -9.71 -2.93 1.00
CA THR A 93 -10.18 -3.18 2.36
C THR A 93 -9.04 -3.80 3.16
N GLU A 94 -8.81 -3.27 4.34
CA GLU A 94 -7.74 -3.71 5.23
C GLU A 94 -8.27 -4.66 6.30
N TYR A 95 -7.51 -5.69 6.60
CA TYR A 95 -7.81 -6.70 7.59
C TYR A 95 -6.59 -6.96 8.49
N PRO A 96 -6.71 -6.75 9.79
CA PRO A 96 -5.65 -7.16 10.70
C PRO A 96 -5.61 -8.69 10.80
N VAL A 97 -4.42 -9.27 10.68
CA VAL A 97 -4.24 -10.71 10.91
C VAL A 97 -4.46 -11.01 12.40
N ALA A 98 -5.20 -12.08 12.67
CA ALA A 98 -5.40 -12.58 14.02
C ALA A 98 -5.39 -14.10 14.04
N THR A 99 -4.95 -14.67 15.16
CA THR A 99 -5.03 -16.10 15.45
C THR A 99 -5.61 -16.31 16.83
N ALA A 100 -5.89 -17.56 17.21
CA ALA A 100 -6.33 -17.85 18.57
C ALA A 100 -5.37 -17.33 19.66
N LYS A 101 -4.06 -17.21 19.33
CA LYS A 101 -2.99 -16.80 20.27
C LYS A 101 -2.53 -15.35 20.10
N THR A 102 -2.66 -14.77 18.91
CA THR A 102 -2.16 -13.44 18.58
C THR A 102 -3.32 -12.56 18.12
N ARG A 103 -3.81 -11.70 19.00
CA ARG A 103 -5.02 -10.88 18.79
C ARG A 103 -4.77 -9.39 18.90
N PHE A 104 -3.54 -9.00 19.26
CA PHE A 104 -3.21 -7.60 19.57
C PHE A 104 -3.53 -6.67 18.41
N SER A 105 -2.99 -6.97 17.22
CA SER A 105 -3.16 -6.11 16.03
C SER A 105 -4.63 -5.93 15.66
N ALA A 106 -5.41 -7.01 15.67
CA ALA A 106 -6.85 -6.93 15.39
C ALA A 106 -7.60 -6.13 16.46
N THR A 107 -7.28 -6.35 17.74
CA THR A 107 -7.98 -5.63 18.81
C THR A 107 -7.70 -4.14 18.76
N VAL A 108 -6.45 -3.73 18.48
CA VAL A 108 -6.08 -2.31 18.33
C VAL A 108 -6.75 -1.71 17.11
N PHE A 109 -6.66 -2.36 15.96
CA PHE A 109 -7.24 -1.90 14.70
C PHE A 109 -8.74 -1.61 14.83
N TYR A 110 -9.52 -2.60 15.28
CA TYR A 110 -10.97 -2.42 15.41
C TYR A 110 -11.34 -1.42 16.51
N SER A 111 -10.52 -1.30 17.55
CA SER A 111 -10.71 -0.26 18.55
C SER A 111 -10.53 1.14 17.99
N LEU A 112 -9.53 1.35 17.14
CA LEU A 112 -9.30 2.62 16.46
C LEU A 112 -10.44 2.94 15.49
N GLN A 113 -10.91 1.97 14.73
CA GLN A 113 -12.09 2.12 13.87
C GLN A 113 -13.34 2.54 14.66
N ALA A 114 -13.64 1.84 15.74
CA ALA A 114 -14.80 2.14 16.59
C ALA A 114 -14.72 3.54 17.22
N LEU A 115 -13.52 4.10 17.33
CA LEU A 115 -13.27 5.47 17.81
C LEU A 115 -13.24 6.52 16.70
N ASN A 116 -13.47 6.12 15.43
CA ASN A 116 -13.31 6.95 14.23
C ASN A 116 -11.89 7.55 14.12
N ALA A 117 -10.88 6.74 14.41
CA ALA A 117 -9.47 7.09 14.41
C ALA A 117 -8.66 6.19 13.45
N ASP A 118 -9.25 5.84 12.31
CA ASP A 118 -8.67 4.91 11.33
C ASP A 118 -7.28 5.34 10.87
N ASN A 119 -7.06 6.64 10.70
CA ASN A 119 -5.76 7.20 10.33
C ASN A 119 -4.65 6.87 11.35
N LEU A 120 -4.98 6.60 12.59
CA LEU A 120 -4.00 6.18 13.59
C LEU A 120 -3.54 4.73 13.41
N SER A 121 -4.33 3.90 12.71
CA SER A 121 -3.89 2.55 12.33
C SER A 121 -2.71 2.60 11.37
N SER A 122 -2.78 3.40 10.30
CA SER A 122 -1.68 3.57 9.34
C SER A 122 -0.45 4.21 10.04
N ALA A 123 -0.65 5.21 10.88
CA ALA A 123 0.43 5.81 11.67
C ALA A 123 1.10 4.78 12.60
N LEU A 124 0.32 3.92 13.26
CA LEU A 124 0.85 2.86 14.12
C LEU A 124 1.61 1.82 13.30
N LEU A 125 1.10 1.43 12.15
CA LEU A 125 1.76 0.48 11.24
C LEU A 125 3.11 1.02 10.76
N PHE A 126 3.20 2.31 10.45
CA PHE A 126 4.45 2.97 10.10
C PHE A 126 5.44 2.99 11.29
N GLU A 127 4.99 3.39 12.47
CA GLU A 127 5.83 3.44 13.69
C GLU A 127 6.36 2.05 14.06
N THR A 128 5.54 1.02 13.93
CA THR A 128 5.90 -0.36 14.32
C THR A 128 6.68 -1.13 13.25
N ALA A 129 6.92 -0.55 12.07
CA ALA A 129 7.82 -1.11 11.06
C ALA A 129 9.23 -1.37 11.64
N GLU A 130 9.66 -0.58 12.62
CA GLU A 130 10.84 -0.86 13.42
C GLU A 130 10.51 -1.84 14.56
N LYS A 131 11.18 -3.01 14.58
CA LYS A 131 10.92 -4.07 15.58
C LYS A 131 11.01 -3.60 17.03
N SER A 132 11.90 -2.69 17.33
CA SER A 132 12.05 -2.09 18.66
C SER A 132 10.81 -1.27 19.05
N GLN A 133 10.20 -0.58 18.11
CA GLN A 133 8.99 0.21 18.33
C GLN A 133 7.77 -0.71 18.48
N TYR A 134 7.66 -1.78 17.69
CA TYR A 134 6.62 -2.78 17.91
C TYR A 134 6.71 -3.36 19.32
N THR A 135 7.88 -3.83 19.74
CA THR A 135 8.07 -4.39 21.09
C THR A 135 7.67 -3.41 22.19
N LYS A 136 7.91 -2.12 21.98
CA LYS A 136 7.53 -1.06 22.90
C LYS A 136 6.02 -0.79 22.85
N LEU A 137 5.44 -0.59 21.67
CA LEU A 137 4.04 -0.18 21.49
C LEU A 137 3.05 -1.34 21.69
N SER A 138 3.50 -2.59 21.65
CA SER A 138 2.69 -3.74 22.03
C SER A 138 2.45 -3.83 23.55
N GLN A 139 3.16 -3.03 24.36
CA GLN A 139 2.88 -2.89 25.78
C GLN A 139 1.78 -1.85 25.99
N MET A 140 0.69 -2.24 26.69
CA MET A 140 -0.52 -1.41 26.82
C MET A 140 -0.25 0.02 27.31
N ASP A 141 0.58 0.20 28.34
CA ASP A 141 0.86 1.53 28.89
C ASP A 141 1.60 2.45 27.88
N ASN A 142 2.48 1.87 27.06
CA ASN A 142 3.18 2.61 26.01
C ASN A 142 2.22 2.96 24.87
N LEU A 143 1.37 2.03 24.46
CA LEU A 143 0.33 2.27 23.47
C LEU A 143 -0.61 3.40 23.92
N LEU A 144 -1.11 3.34 25.15
CA LEU A 144 -1.98 4.37 25.72
C LEU A 144 -1.29 5.74 25.80
N THR A 145 0.01 5.75 26.11
CA THR A 145 0.80 6.99 26.09
C THR A 145 0.92 7.54 24.67
N TRP A 146 1.16 6.69 23.68
CA TRP A 146 1.22 7.08 22.27
C TRP A 146 -0.14 7.59 21.78
N LEU A 147 -1.21 6.86 22.05
CA LEU A 147 -2.58 7.24 21.69
C LEU A 147 -3.00 8.57 22.35
N GLY A 148 -2.62 8.79 23.62
CA GLY A 148 -2.89 10.05 24.33
C GLY A 148 -2.27 11.26 23.64
N ARG A 149 -1.06 11.12 23.04
CA ARG A 149 -0.43 12.18 22.23
C ARG A 149 -1.18 12.45 20.93
N GLN A 150 -1.93 11.47 20.44
CA GLN A 150 -2.79 11.58 19.27
C GLN A 150 -4.22 12.04 19.60
N GLY A 151 -4.48 12.40 20.85
CA GLY A 151 -5.78 12.91 21.28
C GLY A 151 -6.80 11.83 21.68
N ILE A 152 -6.40 10.56 21.76
CA ILE A 152 -7.29 9.48 22.21
C ILE A 152 -7.24 9.39 23.74
N GLU A 153 -8.40 9.56 24.37
CA GLU A 153 -8.54 9.48 25.83
C GLU A 153 -8.38 8.03 26.31
N ARG A 154 -7.55 7.83 27.35
CA ARG A 154 -7.14 6.53 27.89
C ARG A 154 -8.34 5.63 28.23
N ASN A 155 -9.28 6.14 29.03
CA ASN A 155 -10.40 5.31 29.52
C ASN A 155 -11.35 4.96 28.37
N ARG A 156 -11.55 5.90 27.45
CA ARG A 156 -12.37 5.66 26.25
C ARG A 156 -11.78 4.55 25.38
N PHE A 157 -10.45 4.57 25.16
CA PHE A 157 -9.79 3.50 24.43
C PHE A 157 -9.93 2.15 25.15
N LEU A 158 -9.63 2.08 26.45
CA LEU A 158 -9.72 0.84 27.23
C LEU A 158 -11.13 0.25 27.26
N GLN A 159 -12.16 1.09 27.40
CA GLN A 159 -13.55 0.64 27.34
C GLN A 159 -13.89 0.04 25.97
N THR A 160 -13.46 0.70 24.89
CA THR A 160 -13.64 0.19 23.52
C THR A 160 -12.87 -1.12 23.32
N TYR A 161 -11.58 -1.13 23.66
CA TYR A 161 -10.68 -2.27 23.50
C TYR A 161 -11.18 -3.56 24.17
N THR A 162 -11.86 -3.43 25.31
CA THR A 162 -12.39 -4.57 26.06
C THR A 162 -13.88 -4.87 25.77
N SER A 163 -14.49 -4.14 24.85
CA SER A 163 -15.92 -4.28 24.54
C SER A 163 -16.23 -5.60 23.83
N GLU A 164 -17.46 -6.08 24.00
CA GLU A 164 -17.94 -7.29 23.34
C GLU A 164 -17.96 -7.15 21.81
N GLN A 165 -18.26 -5.94 21.32
CA GLN A 165 -18.21 -5.64 19.89
C GLN A 165 -16.82 -5.90 19.30
N ILE A 166 -15.77 -5.41 19.96
CA ILE A 166 -14.39 -5.62 19.50
C ILE A 166 -13.99 -7.09 19.56
N LYS A 167 -14.39 -7.82 20.61
CA LYS A 167 -14.13 -9.27 20.69
C LYS A 167 -14.73 -10.02 19.49
N GLN A 168 -15.99 -9.72 19.14
CA GLN A 168 -16.65 -10.34 17.99
C GLN A 168 -15.94 -10.02 16.67
N GLN A 169 -15.49 -8.77 16.46
CA GLN A 169 -14.71 -8.38 15.29
C GLN A 169 -13.35 -9.09 15.24
N VAL A 170 -12.69 -9.26 16.36
CA VAL A 170 -11.43 -10.02 16.46
C VAL A 170 -11.64 -11.50 16.21
N ASP A 171 -12.72 -12.10 16.70
CA ASP A 171 -13.06 -13.50 16.40
C ASP A 171 -13.35 -13.70 14.92
N GLU A 172 -14.00 -12.74 14.27
CA GLU A 172 -14.17 -12.75 12.81
C GLU A 172 -12.83 -12.60 12.08
N ALA A 173 -11.91 -11.75 12.56
CA ALA A 173 -10.57 -11.64 11.96
C ALA A 173 -9.78 -12.95 12.09
N VAL A 174 -9.91 -13.67 13.21
CA VAL A 174 -9.32 -15.02 13.36
C VAL A 174 -9.87 -15.95 12.29
N ARG A 175 -11.21 -16.00 12.16
CA ARG A 175 -11.87 -16.84 11.16
C ARG A 175 -11.44 -16.49 9.72
N LEU A 176 -11.41 -15.22 9.35
CA LEU A 176 -10.98 -14.78 8.02
C LEU A 176 -9.51 -15.14 7.75
N THR A 177 -8.64 -14.97 8.75
CA THR A 177 -7.22 -15.35 8.64
C THR A 177 -7.06 -16.84 8.35
N GLU A 178 -7.84 -17.70 9.04
CA GLU A 178 -7.82 -19.16 8.87
C GLU A 178 -8.49 -19.59 7.55
N ASP A 179 -9.71 -19.12 7.28
CA ASP A 179 -10.49 -19.52 6.10
C ASP A 179 -9.82 -19.09 4.78
N TYR A 180 -9.12 -17.96 4.77
CA TYR A 180 -8.42 -17.47 3.59
C TYR A 180 -6.96 -17.96 3.50
N GLY A 181 -6.52 -18.76 4.46
CA GLY A 181 -5.17 -19.32 4.48
C GLY A 181 -4.08 -18.27 4.56
N VAL A 182 -4.30 -17.20 5.32
CA VAL A 182 -3.31 -16.13 5.52
C VAL A 182 -2.23 -16.62 6.48
N PHE A 183 -1.09 -17.03 5.95
CA PHE A 183 0.02 -17.62 6.73
C PHE A 183 1.27 -16.71 6.79
N THR A 184 1.22 -15.58 6.10
CA THR A 184 2.29 -14.56 6.09
C THR A 184 1.68 -13.17 5.97
N PHE A 185 2.47 -12.12 6.20
CA PHE A 185 2.05 -10.74 5.97
C PHE A 185 3.25 -9.89 5.49
N PRO A 186 3.02 -8.88 4.61
CA PRO A 186 1.73 -8.56 3.99
C PRO A 186 1.17 -9.72 3.15
N TYR A 187 -0.15 -9.86 3.12
CA TYR A 187 -0.85 -10.82 2.27
C TYR A 187 -2.00 -10.07 1.60
N VAL A 188 -2.04 -10.08 0.28
CA VAL A 188 -3.03 -9.33 -0.49
C VAL A 188 -3.80 -10.28 -1.36
N ILE A 189 -5.12 -10.25 -1.24
CA ILE A 189 -6.02 -11.06 -2.06
C ILE A 189 -6.72 -10.13 -3.05
N ILE A 190 -6.66 -10.49 -4.33
CA ILE A 190 -7.29 -9.76 -5.42
C ILE A 190 -8.41 -10.63 -5.99
N ASP A 191 -9.64 -10.10 -5.96
CA ASP A 191 -10.85 -10.74 -6.49
C ASP A 191 -11.11 -12.16 -5.94
N GLY A 192 -10.66 -12.44 -4.72
CA GLY A 192 -10.73 -13.77 -4.11
C GLY A 192 -9.91 -14.85 -4.81
N LYS A 193 -9.09 -14.49 -5.79
CA LYS A 193 -8.40 -15.43 -6.66
C LYS A 193 -6.88 -15.34 -6.62
N TYR A 194 -6.33 -14.14 -6.74
CA TYR A 194 -4.89 -13.92 -6.83
C TYR A 194 -4.33 -13.44 -5.50
N VAL A 195 -3.09 -13.82 -5.22
CA VAL A 195 -2.41 -13.50 -3.98
C VAL A 195 -1.07 -12.83 -4.26
N LEU A 196 -0.82 -11.70 -3.60
CA LEU A 196 0.50 -11.06 -3.52
C LEU A 196 1.02 -11.13 -2.10
N THR A 197 2.35 -11.25 -1.97
CA THR A 197 3.05 -11.31 -0.68
C THR A 197 4.19 -10.29 -0.67
N ALA A 198 4.99 -10.27 0.39
CA ALA A 198 6.16 -9.39 0.51
C ALA A 198 7.12 -9.48 -0.69
N SER A 199 7.20 -10.65 -1.36
CA SER A 199 8.07 -10.82 -2.54
C SER A 199 7.66 -9.98 -3.75
N THR A 200 6.39 -9.59 -3.84
CA THR A 200 5.88 -8.71 -4.90
C THR A 200 5.80 -7.26 -4.43
N LEU A 201 5.46 -7.05 -3.15
CA LEU A 201 5.16 -5.73 -2.57
C LEU A 201 6.40 -5.00 -2.02
N TYR A 202 7.62 -5.40 -2.41
CA TYR A 202 8.86 -4.79 -1.94
C TYR A 202 9.34 -3.60 -2.78
N ASN A 203 8.77 -3.42 -3.97
CA ASN A 203 9.14 -2.37 -4.91
C ASN A 203 7.88 -1.80 -5.57
N ASP A 204 7.73 -0.49 -5.56
CA ASP A 204 6.51 0.21 -5.96
C ASP A 204 6.17 -0.03 -7.42
N ASP A 205 7.11 0.25 -8.35
CA ASP A 205 6.89 0.10 -9.79
C ASP A 205 6.54 -1.33 -10.18
N TYR A 206 7.22 -2.29 -9.55
CA TYR A 206 6.97 -3.71 -9.80
C TYR A 206 5.60 -4.14 -9.27
N ALA A 207 5.27 -3.76 -8.04
CA ALA A 207 3.99 -4.08 -7.42
C ALA A 207 2.81 -3.47 -8.20
N LEU A 208 2.92 -2.20 -8.61
CA LEU A 208 1.90 -1.51 -9.40
C LEU A 208 1.69 -2.21 -10.76
N ALA A 209 2.78 -2.65 -11.42
CA ALA A 209 2.70 -3.36 -12.70
C ALA A 209 2.04 -4.75 -12.55
N VAL A 210 2.35 -5.49 -11.46
CA VAL A 210 1.69 -6.79 -11.18
C VAL A 210 0.20 -6.59 -10.86
N LEU A 211 -0.13 -5.58 -10.04
CA LEU A 211 -1.52 -5.23 -9.73
C LEU A 211 -2.30 -4.92 -11.01
N ASP A 212 -1.74 -4.07 -11.89
CA ASP A 212 -2.42 -3.70 -13.13
C ASP A 212 -2.59 -4.91 -14.08
N PHE A 213 -1.59 -5.76 -14.17
CA PHE A 213 -1.68 -7.02 -14.92
C PHE A 213 -2.83 -7.90 -14.41
N LEU A 214 -2.94 -8.11 -13.08
CA LEU A 214 -3.96 -8.98 -12.49
C LEU A 214 -5.37 -8.40 -12.61
N ILE A 215 -5.51 -7.09 -12.43
CA ILE A 215 -6.79 -6.37 -12.58
C ILE A 215 -7.27 -6.36 -14.03
N ASN A 216 -6.37 -6.39 -15.01
CA ASN A 216 -6.69 -6.45 -16.44
C ASN A 216 -6.77 -7.89 -16.97
N LYS A 217 -6.32 -8.88 -16.22
CA LYS A 217 -6.37 -10.29 -16.63
C LYS A 217 -7.82 -10.71 -16.78
N LYS A 218 -8.23 -11.04 -18.01
CA LYS A 218 -9.59 -11.51 -18.27
C LYS A 218 -9.89 -12.72 -17.41
N GLN A 219 -10.94 -12.63 -16.63
CA GLN A 219 -11.49 -13.73 -15.85
C GLN A 219 -12.07 -14.81 -16.77
#